data_143cf8a049bd9003ed6c874e57283ee8
#
_entry.id   143cf8a049bd9003ed6c874e57283ee8
#
_cell.length_a   1.000
_cell.length_b   1.000
_cell.length_c   1.000
_cell.angle_alpha   90.00
_cell.angle_beta   90.00
_cell.angle_gamma   90.00
#
_symmetry.space_group_name_H-M   'P 1'
#
loop_
_entity.id
_entity.type
_entity.pdbx_description
1 polymer ?
#
loop_
_entity_poly.entity_id
_entity_poly.type
_entity_poly.pdbx_seq_one_letter_code
_entity_poly.pdbx_strand_id
1 'polypeptide(L)'
;MKQLFIIAAFLLFAFPVFSQNKDKKPDGIDKNDCTITVKGKTYPLYGKVKIVESFPDIKVQIVSSFEDLDVKLVESFPDDCGKVKIVESFPDVKVQIVESFPDIKVKLVESFPRLK
;
A
#
# COMPACT_ATOMS: atom_id res chain seq x y z
N MET A 1 -45.42 -7.57 -24.80
CA MET A 1 -44.55 -8.23 -25.69
C MET A 1 -43.27 -7.55 -25.91
N LYS A 2 -43.34 -6.40 -26.42
CA LYS A 2 -42.15 -5.70 -26.73
C LYS A 2 -41.32 -5.37 -25.56
N GLN A 3 -41.92 -5.16 -24.45
CA GLN A 3 -41.18 -4.79 -23.29
C GLN A 3 -40.22 -5.87 -22.90
N LEU A 4 -40.44 -7.02 -23.39
CA LEU A 4 -39.53 -8.10 -23.05
C LEU A 4 -38.13 -7.83 -23.52
N PHE A 5 -38.03 -7.14 -24.61
CA PHE A 5 -36.74 -6.85 -25.15
C PHE A 5 -35.96 -5.96 -24.25
N ILE A 6 -36.66 -5.06 -23.65
CA ILE A 6 -36.05 -4.11 -22.79
C ILE A 6 -35.39 -4.80 -21.65
N ILE A 7 -36.03 -5.82 -21.17
CA ILE A 7 -35.50 -6.56 -20.06
C ILE A 7 -34.20 -7.21 -20.41
N ALA A 8 -34.14 -7.73 -21.59
CA ALA A 8 -32.93 -8.40 -22.03
C ALA A 8 -31.75 -7.46 -22.01
N ALA A 9 -31.99 -6.29 -22.53
CA ALA A 9 -30.92 -5.32 -22.58
C ALA A 9 -30.49 -4.95 -21.19
N PHE A 10 -31.43 -4.93 -20.33
CA PHE A 10 -31.15 -4.57 -18.98
C PHE A 10 -30.16 -5.50 -18.29
N LEU A 11 -30.23 -6.74 -18.61
CA LEU A 11 -29.37 -7.73 -18.01
C LEU A 11 -27.90 -7.47 -18.26
N LEU A 12 -27.62 -6.80 -19.32
CA LEU A 12 -26.23 -6.57 -19.67
C LEU A 12 -25.53 -5.70 -18.66
N PHE A 13 -26.26 -4.96 -17.92
CA PHE A 13 -25.66 -4.07 -16.96
C PHE A 13 -24.91 -4.79 -15.88
N ALA A 14 -25.27 -5.98 -15.64
CA ALA A 14 -24.63 -6.70 -14.55
C ALA A 14 -23.18 -7.01 -14.84
N PHE A 15 -22.84 -7.11 -16.08
CA PHE A 15 -21.52 -7.54 -16.44
C PHE A 15 -20.41 -6.58 -16.15
N PRO A 16 -20.60 -5.30 -16.30
CA PRO A 16 -19.51 -4.36 -16.07
C PRO A 16 -18.90 -4.50 -14.70
N VAL A 17 -19.69 -4.97 -13.80
CA VAL A 17 -19.21 -5.11 -12.43
C VAL A 17 -18.01 -6.04 -12.35
N PHE A 18 -17.97 -7.03 -13.17
CA PHE A 18 -16.91 -8.02 -13.10
C PHE A 18 -15.57 -7.50 -13.54
N SER A 19 -15.56 -6.58 -14.47
CA SER A 19 -14.30 -6.12 -14.99
C SER A 19 -13.50 -5.38 -13.94
N GLN A 20 -14.13 -4.85 -12.94
CA GLN A 20 -13.42 -4.13 -11.90
C GLN A 20 -12.54 -5.02 -11.08
N ASN A 21 -12.91 -6.24 -10.95
CA ASN A 21 -12.13 -7.17 -10.13
C ASN A 21 -10.81 -7.51 -10.77
N LYS A 22 -10.73 -7.39 -12.06
CA LYS A 22 -9.51 -7.74 -12.76
C LYS A 22 -8.41 -6.74 -12.57
N ASP A 23 -8.76 -5.53 -12.19
CA ASP A 23 -7.78 -4.47 -12.05
C ASP A 23 -7.11 -4.45 -10.70
N LYS A 24 -7.54 -5.28 -9.79
CA LYS A 24 -6.96 -5.30 -8.47
C LYS A 24 -5.60 -5.95 -8.50
N LYS A 25 -4.64 -5.33 -7.84
CA LYS A 25 -3.32 -5.91 -7.71
C LYS A 25 -3.32 -6.96 -6.61
N PRO A 26 -2.52 -8.02 -6.76
CA PRO A 26 -2.38 -8.98 -5.68
C PRO A 26 -1.64 -8.33 -4.51
N ASP A 27 -1.85 -8.86 -3.31
CA ASP A 27 -1.14 -8.36 -2.16
C ASP A 27 0.35 -8.61 -2.33
N GLY A 28 1.15 -7.69 -1.80
CA GLY A 28 2.59 -7.81 -1.88
C GLY A 28 3.25 -6.54 -2.37
N ILE A 29 4.56 -6.62 -2.54
CA ILE A 29 5.37 -5.48 -2.91
C ILE A 29 5.56 -5.42 -4.42
N ASP A 30 5.35 -4.24 -4.98
CA ASP A 30 5.59 -3.99 -6.40
C ASP A 30 6.88 -3.18 -6.50
N LYS A 31 7.95 -3.84 -6.95
CA LYS A 31 9.25 -3.19 -6.99
C LYS A 31 9.36 -2.14 -8.09
N ASN A 32 8.55 -2.26 -9.12
CA ASN A 32 8.59 -1.29 -10.19
C ASN A 32 7.99 0.04 -9.78
N ASP A 33 6.91 -0.01 -9.02
CA ASP A 33 6.21 1.20 -8.60
C ASP A 33 6.60 1.68 -7.21
N CYS A 34 7.36 0.89 -6.47
CA CYS A 34 7.68 1.16 -5.07
C CYS A 34 6.41 1.31 -4.25
N THR A 35 5.56 0.28 -4.31
CA THR A 35 4.30 0.26 -3.58
C THR A 35 4.12 -1.08 -2.91
N ILE A 36 3.18 -1.12 -1.98
CA ILE A 36 2.77 -2.38 -1.36
C ILE A 36 1.25 -2.43 -1.39
N THR A 37 0.71 -3.60 -1.69
CA THR A 37 -0.73 -3.81 -1.68
C THR A 37 -1.07 -4.69 -0.50
N VAL A 38 -1.98 -4.22 0.35
CA VAL A 38 -2.42 -4.94 1.53
C VAL A 38 -3.92 -4.93 1.54
N LYS A 39 -4.52 -6.12 1.58
CA LYS A 39 -5.97 -6.27 1.61
C LYS A 39 -6.63 -5.52 0.47
N GLY A 40 -6.03 -5.58 -0.69
CA GLY A 40 -6.59 -4.98 -1.88
C GLY A 40 -6.33 -3.50 -2.07
N LYS A 41 -5.67 -2.85 -1.12
CA LYS A 41 -5.35 -1.44 -1.24
C LYS A 41 -3.85 -1.26 -1.45
N THR A 42 -3.49 -0.34 -2.32
CA THR A 42 -2.09 -0.08 -2.67
C THR A 42 -1.63 1.22 -2.02
N TYR A 43 -0.46 1.14 -1.39
CA TYR A 43 0.13 2.28 -0.69
C TYR A 43 1.55 2.52 -1.19
N PRO A 44 1.99 3.78 -1.27
CA PRO A 44 3.37 4.06 -1.65
C PRO A 44 4.31 3.68 -0.51
N LEU A 45 5.52 3.27 -0.86
CA LEU A 45 6.56 2.95 0.12
C LEU A 45 7.45 4.16 0.35
N TYR A 46 6.85 5.32 0.36
CA TYR A 46 7.48 6.60 0.65
C TYR A 46 6.36 7.58 1.00
N GLY A 47 6.70 8.70 1.59
CA GLY A 47 5.71 9.71 1.90
C GLY A 47 5.56 9.94 3.40
N LYS A 48 4.43 10.50 3.78
CA LYS A 48 4.14 10.83 5.16
C LYS A 48 3.51 9.66 5.87
N VAL A 49 4.06 9.29 7.01
CA VAL A 49 3.63 8.11 7.75
C VAL A 49 3.31 8.49 9.18
N LYS A 50 2.19 7.99 9.67
CA LYS A 50 1.84 8.13 11.08
C LYS A 50 1.93 6.77 11.74
N ILE A 51 2.61 6.71 12.88
CA ILE A 51 2.72 5.47 13.66
C ILE A 51 1.48 5.39 14.54
N VAL A 52 0.76 4.28 14.46
CA VAL A 52 -0.47 4.08 15.23
C VAL A 52 -0.38 2.79 16.03
N GLU A 53 -1.23 2.72 17.06
CA GLU A 53 -1.28 1.54 17.91
C GLU A 53 -2.33 0.53 17.44
N SER A 54 -3.28 1.00 16.64
CA SER A 54 -4.33 0.11 16.15
C SER A 54 -4.87 0.64 14.83
N PHE A 55 -5.52 -0.25 14.11
CA PHE A 55 -6.14 0.05 12.81
C PHE A 55 -5.14 0.65 11.82
N PRO A 56 -3.99 -0.02 11.62
CA PRO A 56 -3.02 0.49 10.63
C PRO A 56 -3.44 0.14 9.22
N ASP A 57 -2.84 0.85 8.26
CA ASP A 57 -2.94 0.45 6.86
C ASP A 57 -1.96 -0.68 6.57
N ILE A 58 -0.76 -0.61 7.17
CA ILE A 58 0.27 -1.62 7.00
C ILE A 58 0.92 -1.92 8.34
N LYS A 59 1.36 -3.18 8.50
CA LYS A 59 2.13 -3.59 9.67
C LYS A 59 3.58 -3.71 9.24
N VAL A 60 4.47 -3.10 10.00
CA VAL A 60 5.89 -3.01 9.67
C VAL A 60 6.73 -3.58 10.79
N GLN A 61 7.70 -4.41 10.44
CA GLN A 61 8.68 -4.89 11.41
C GLN A 61 10.02 -4.26 11.08
N ILE A 62 10.67 -3.67 12.10
CA ILE A 62 11.99 -3.07 11.94
C ILE A 62 13.02 -4.16 12.17
N VAL A 63 13.88 -4.39 11.19
CA VAL A 63 14.89 -5.43 11.28
C VAL A 63 16.26 -4.87 10.96
N SER A 64 17.32 -5.64 11.27
CA SER A 64 18.67 -5.23 10.95
C SER A 64 19.23 -5.96 9.74
N SER A 65 18.54 -6.99 9.28
CA SER A 65 18.97 -7.73 8.10
C SER A 65 17.76 -8.43 7.49
N PHE A 66 17.90 -8.86 6.25
CA PHE A 66 16.84 -9.55 5.51
C PHE A 66 15.59 -8.68 5.37
N GLU A 67 15.81 -7.39 5.20
CA GLU A 67 14.71 -6.45 5.03
C GLU A 67 14.19 -6.49 3.59
N ASP A 68 12.96 -6.02 3.43
CA ASP A 68 12.36 -5.85 2.11
C ASP A 68 12.66 -4.46 1.57
N LEU A 69 12.82 -3.49 2.46
CA LEU A 69 12.97 -2.09 2.09
C LEU A 69 13.91 -1.40 3.06
N ASP A 70 14.86 -0.64 2.51
CA ASP A 70 15.68 0.26 3.32
C ASP A 70 14.96 1.60 3.38
N VAL A 71 14.76 2.12 4.60
CA VAL A 71 14.00 3.35 4.83
C VAL A 71 14.89 4.41 5.44
N LYS A 72 14.86 5.59 4.86
CA LYS A 72 15.52 6.75 5.43
C LYS A 72 14.46 7.71 5.94
N LEU A 73 14.57 8.10 7.21
CA LEU A 73 13.65 9.07 7.78
C LEU A 73 14.14 10.47 7.39
N VAL A 74 13.23 11.26 6.83
CA VAL A 74 13.57 12.59 6.36
C VAL A 74 12.65 13.63 6.99
N GLU A 75 13.09 14.89 7.00
CA GLU A 75 12.29 15.98 7.55
C GLU A 75 11.47 16.67 6.48
N SER A 76 11.84 16.50 5.22
CA SER A 76 11.10 17.12 4.13
C SER A 76 11.34 16.35 2.84
N PHE A 77 10.43 16.54 1.90
CA PHE A 77 10.51 15.94 0.57
C PHE A 77 10.61 14.42 0.60
N PRO A 78 9.64 13.73 1.24
CA PRO A 78 9.64 12.26 1.22
C PRO A 78 9.06 11.76 -0.09
N ASP A 79 9.71 12.08 -1.19
CA ASP A 79 9.15 11.86 -2.52
C ASP A 79 9.72 10.66 -3.25
N ASP A 80 10.80 10.07 -2.74
CA ASP A 80 11.44 8.93 -3.39
C ASP A 80 11.25 7.66 -2.60
N CYS A 81 11.35 6.53 -3.29
CA CYS A 81 11.19 5.23 -2.69
C CYS A 81 12.04 5.09 -1.43
N GLY A 82 11.42 4.74 -0.33
CA GLY A 82 12.11 4.54 0.93
C GLY A 82 12.30 5.78 1.79
N LYS A 83 11.98 6.97 1.27
CA LYS A 83 12.08 8.19 2.07
C LYS A 83 10.77 8.42 2.80
N VAL A 84 10.82 8.49 4.13
CA VAL A 84 9.62 8.55 4.95
C VAL A 84 9.73 9.70 5.94
N LYS A 85 8.66 10.47 6.05
CA LYS A 85 8.55 11.51 7.04
C LYS A 85 7.48 11.11 8.06
N ILE A 86 7.83 11.12 9.33
CA ILE A 86 6.88 10.78 10.39
C ILE A 86 6.05 12.01 10.71
N VAL A 87 4.73 11.89 10.68
CA VAL A 87 3.82 12.99 10.94
C VAL A 87 2.77 12.59 11.96
N GLU A 88 2.13 13.58 12.55
CA GLU A 88 1.04 13.33 13.50
C GLU A 88 -0.33 13.48 12.87
N SER A 89 -0.42 14.20 11.76
CA SER A 89 -1.70 14.42 11.11
C SER A 89 -1.53 14.40 9.60
N PHE A 90 -2.62 14.08 8.93
CA PHE A 90 -2.68 14.02 7.48
C PHE A 90 -1.60 13.13 6.87
N PRO A 91 -1.47 11.88 7.36
CA PRO A 91 -0.48 10.96 6.76
C PRO A 91 -0.99 10.39 5.44
N ASP A 92 -0.04 9.92 4.64
CA ASP A 92 -0.39 9.14 3.46
C ASP A 92 -0.70 7.71 3.84
N VAL A 93 -0.04 7.20 4.89
CA VAL A 93 -0.17 5.82 5.34
C VAL A 93 -0.08 5.76 6.85
N LYS A 94 -0.90 4.90 7.45
CA LYS A 94 -0.82 4.62 8.89
C LYS A 94 -0.09 3.30 9.08
N VAL A 95 0.89 3.29 9.95
CA VAL A 95 1.77 2.14 10.14
C VAL A 95 1.79 1.72 11.60
N GLN A 96 1.67 0.42 11.84
CA GLN A 96 1.86 -0.14 13.17
C GLN A 96 3.15 -0.94 13.17
N ILE A 97 4.01 -0.68 14.17
CA ILE A 97 5.26 -1.42 14.30
C ILE A 97 4.95 -2.70 15.07
N VAL A 98 5.29 -3.84 14.49
CA VAL A 98 4.99 -5.14 15.09
C VAL A 98 6.26 -5.97 15.23
N GLU A 99 6.19 -6.99 16.09
CA GLU A 99 7.31 -7.90 16.30
C GLU A 99 7.19 -9.16 15.46
N SER A 100 6.01 -9.45 14.96
CA SER A 100 5.80 -10.65 14.16
C SER A 100 4.66 -10.44 13.19
N PHE A 101 4.66 -11.25 12.15
CA PHE A 101 3.62 -11.23 11.10
C PHE A 101 3.46 -9.85 10.47
N PRO A 102 4.56 -9.22 10.03
CA PRO A 102 4.46 -7.92 9.36
C PRO A 102 4.00 -8.07 7.93
N ASP A 103 3.51 -6.97 7.36
CA ASP A 103 3.26 -6.92 5.93
C ASP A 103 4.55 -6.65 5.18
N ILE A 104 5.50 -5.95 5.81
CA ILE A 104 6.79 -5.63 5.19
C ILE A 104 7.83 -5.49 6.29
N LYS A 105 9.07 -5.88 5.98
CA LYS A 105 10.20 -5.72 6.88
C LYS A 105 11.05 -4.58 6.38
N VAL A 106 11.40 -3.65 7.26
CA VAL A 106 12.19 -2.49 6.86
C VAL A 106 13.43 -2.36 7.73
N LYS A 107 14.47 -1.80 7.15
CA LYS A 107 15.70 -1.48 7.86
C LYS A 107 15.90 0.03 7.75
N LEU A 108 16.17 0.67 8.89
CA LEU A 108 16.41 2.11 8.89
C LEU A 108 17.84 2.37 8.47
N VAL A 109 18.03 3.25 7.49
CA VAL A 109 19.36 3.56 6.97
C VAL A 109 19.57 5.07 6.98
N GLU A 110 20.85 5.46 6.89
CA GLU A 110 21.21 6.87 6.91
C GLU A 110 21.25 7.46 5.50
N SER A 111 21.39 6.61 4.49
CA SER A 111 21.46 7.10 3.12
C SER A 111 21.10 5.97 2.15
N PHE A 112 20.74 6.37 0.95
CA PHE A 112 20.43 5.44 -0.14
C PHE A 112 19.33 4.45 0.20
N PRO A 113 18.13 4.93 0.55
CA PRO A 113 17.01 4.02 0.78
C PRO A 113 16.60 3.39 -0.54
N ARG A 114 16.13 2.13 -0.47
CA ARG A 114 15.69 1.46 -1.69
C ARG A 114 15.03 0.14 -1.36
N LEU A 115 14.29 -0.37 -2.34
CA LEU A 115 13.72 -1.71 -2.25
C LEU A 115 14.81 -2.74 -2.50
N LYS A 116 14.70 -3.85 -1.82
CA LYS A 116 15.60 -4.98 -2.00
C LYS A 116 15.01 -5.99 -3.01
#